data_404e8aa3bc14da2bac6e0b8e9da918a5
#
_entry.id   404e8aa3bc14da2bac6e0b8e9da918a5
#
_cell.length_a   1.000
_cell.length_b   1.000
_cell.length_c   1.000
_cell.angle_alpha   90.00
_cell.angle_beta   90.00
_cell.angle_gamma   90.00
#
_symmetry.space_group_name_H-M   'P 1'
#
loop_
_entity.id
_entity.type
_entity.pdbx_description
1 polymer ?
#
loop_
_entity_poly.entity_id
_entity_poly.type
_entity_poly.pdbx_seq_one_letter_code
_entity_poly.pdbx_strand_id
1 'polypeptide(L)' 'MLYNVVDIQNILPHRYPFLLVDRITELTPGEYIEGLKNVSISEPVFQGHFPGHPIYPGVMIIEGMAQAGGVLA' A
#
# COMPACT_ATOMS: atom_id res chain seq x y z
N MET A 1 3.73 1.90 -15.44
CA MET A 1 4.11 2.07 -14.03
C MET A 1 4.86 3.37 -13.87
N LEU A 2 4.38 4.27 -13.03
CA LEU A 2 5.00 5.58 -12.83
C LEU A 2 6.12 5.52 -11.79
N TYR A 3 5.84 4.94 -10.61
CA TYR A 3 6.83 4.72 -9.55
C TYR A 3 6.83 3.26 -9.15
N ASN A 4 8.02 2.69 -9.03
CA ASN A 4 8.22 1.36 -8.44
C ASN A 4 8.37 1.47 -6.92
N VAL A 5 8.55 0.33 -6.24
CA VAL A 5 8.64 0.31 -4.77
C VAL A 5 9.86 1.08 -4.25
N VAL A 6 10.96 1.10 -5.00
CA VAL A 6 12.15 1.85 -4.60
C VAL A 6 11.87 3.35 -4.62
N ASP A 7 11.20 3.83 -5.67
CA ASP A 7 10.79 5.23 -5.75
C ASP A 7 9.87 5.62 -4.60
N ILE A 8 8.90 4.74 -4.28
CA ILE A 8 7.97 4.99 -3.18
C ILE A 8 8.73 5.06 -1.85
N GLN A 9 9.70 4.18 -1.62
CA GLN A 9 10.51 4.20 -0.40
C GLN A 9 11.35 5.45 -0.26
N ASN A 10 11.69 6.09 -1.37
CA ASN A 10 12.39 7.38 -1.34
C ASN A 10 11.47 8.54 -0.94
N ILE A 11 10.16 8.35 -1.03
CA ILE A 11 9.17 9.38 -0.72
C ILE A 11 8.56 9.14 0.66
N LEU A 12 8.18 7.89 0.95
CA LEU A 12 7.53 7.51 2.21
C LEU A 12 8.52 6.89 3.19
N PRO A 13 8.41 7.18 4.49
CA PRO A 13 9.27 6.54 5.50
C PRO A 13 8.83 5.12 5.86
N HIS A 14 7.64 4.72 5.46
CA HIS A 14 7.06 3.41 5.78
C HIS A 14 7.92 2.27 5.24
N ARG A 15 8.00 1.17 6.01
CA ARG A 15 8.75 -0.04 5.62
C ARG A 15 7.95 -1.27 6.01
N TYR A 16 8.38 -2.44 5.50
CA TYR A 16 7.77 -3.70 5.87
C TYR A 16 7.64 -3.83 7.39
N PRO A 17 6.52 -4.30 7.94
CA PRO A 17 5.34 -4.81 7.22
C PRO A 17 4.26 -3.74 6.96
N PHE A 18 4.55 -2.47 7.15
CA PHE A 18 3.55 -1.41 7.12
C PHE A 18 3.62 -0.52 5.87
N LEU A 19 4.46 -0.84 4.91
CA LEU A 19 4.42 -0.20 3.60
C LEU A 19 3.35 -0.91 2.77
N LEU A 20 2.25 -0.23 2.49
CA LEU A 20 1.05 -0.82 1.89
C LEU A 20 0.78 -0.34 0.47
N VAL A 21 1.81 0.13 -0.24
CA VAL A 21 1.72 0.52 -1.64
C VAL A 21 2.91 -0.09 -2.39
N ASP A 22 2.63 -0.90 -3.41
CA ASP A 22 3.68 -1.59 -4.16
C ASP A 22 4.13 -0.82 -5.39
N ARG A 23 3.23 -0.08 -6.02
CA ARG A 23 3.56 0.80 -7.15
C ARG A 23 2.52 1.89 -7.29
N ILE A 24 2.95 2.97 -7.96
CA ILE A 24 2.06 4.04 -8.42
C ILE A 24 1.94 3.90 -9.92
N THR A 25 0.72 3.80 -10.42
CA THR A 25 0.43 3.60 -11.83
C THR A 25 0.08 4.89 -12.55
N GLU A 26 -0.57 5.83 -11.84
CA GLU A 26 -0.95 7.12 -12.40
C GLU A 26 -0.87 8.21 -11.32
N LEU A 27 -0.54 9.43 -11.75
CA LEU A 27 -0.47 10.59 -10.88
C LEU A 27 -0.79 11.86 -11.68
N THR A 28 -1.78 12.61 -11.19
CA THR A 28 -2.03 13.98 -11.65
C THR A 28 -1.78 14.90 -10.46
N PRO A 29 -0.70 15.69 -10.47
CA PRO A 29 -0.32 16.51 -9.32
C PRO A 29 -1.46 17.37 -8.80
N GLY A 30 -1.69 17.33 -7.48
CA GLY A 30 -2.72 18.12 -6.82
C GLY A 30 -4.14 17.60 -6.97
N GLU A 31 -4.36 16.52 -7.73
CA GLU A 31 -5.72 16.04 -8.01
C GLU A 31 -5.94 14.56 -7.73
N TYR A 32 -5.02 13.68 -8.19
CA TYR A 32 -5.35 12.28 -8.34
C TYR A 32 -4.11 11.39 -8.29
N ILE A 33 -4.25 10.24 -7.65
CA ILE A 33 -3.23 9.20 -7.66
C ILE A 33 -3.87 7.82 -7.71
N GLU A 34 -3.26 6.90 -8.45
CA GLU A 34 -3.66 5.51 -8.50
C GLU A 34 -2.47 4.65 -8.10
N GLY A 35 -2.66 3.84 -7.07
CA GLY A 35 -1.67 2.91 -6.58
C GLY A 35 -2.14 1.48 -6.65
N LEU A 36 -1.20 0.55 -6.47
CA LEU A 36 -1.47 -0.88 -6.45
C LEU A 36 -0.82 -1.51 -5.24
N LYS A 37 -1.57 -2.36 -4.54
CA LYS A 37 -1.11 -3.17 -3.42
C LYS A 37 -1.31 -4.64 -3.76
N ASN A 38 -0.23 -5.40 -3.81
CA ASN A 38 -0.32 -6.86 -3.93
C ASN A 38 -0.66 -7.45 -2.57
N VAL A 39 -1.62 -8.38 -2.53
CA VAL A 39 -2.04 -9.03 -1.30
C VAL A 39 -1.73 -10.52 -1.42
N SER A 40 -0.96 -11.04 -0.46
CA SER A 40 -0.52 -12.43 -0.45
C SER A 40 -0.81 -13.05 0.91
N ILE A 41 -1.12 -14.37 0.92
CA ILE A 41 -1.32 -15.12 2.17
C ILE A 41 -0.08 -15.10 3.07
N SER A 42 1.09 -14.83 2.50
CA SER A 42 2.32 -14.76 3.28
C SER A 42 2.47 -13.46 4.08
N GLU A 43 1.51 -12.53 3.99
CA GLU A 43 1.56 -11.31 4.79
C GLU A 43 1.22 -11.61 6.26
N PRO A 44 1.99 -11.04 7.21
CA PRO A 44 1.83 -11.34 8.64
C PRO A 44 0.42 -11.11 9.19
N VAL A 45 -0.32 -10.16 8.63
CA VAL A 45 -1.67 -9.81 9.10
C VAL A 45 -2.63 -11.01 9.08
N PHE A 46 -2.43 -11.95 8.14
CA PHE A 46 -3.32 -13.09 8.00
C PHE A 46 -3.12 -14.15 9.09
N GLN A 47 -2.09 -14.04 9.91
CA GLN A 47 -1.92 -14.91 11.06
C GLN A 47 -3.02 -14.67 12.11
N GLY A 48 -3.53 -13.46 12.17
CA GLY A 48 -4.55 -13.07 13.14
C GLY A 48 -5.90 -12.66 12.55
N HIS A 49 -5.96 -12.42 11.25
CA HIS A 49 -7.19 -11.88 10.63
C HIS A 49 -7.59 -12.69 9.39
N PHE A 50 -8.09 -13.89 9.50
CA PHE A 50 -8.29 -14.68 10.74
C PHE A 50 -7.63 -16.04 10.54
N PRO A 51 -7.24 -16.73 11.62
CA PRO A 51 -6.61 -18.05 11.47
C PRO A 51 -7.48 -18.99 10.64
N GLY A 52 -6.92 -19.54 9.55
CA GLY A 52 -7.64 -20.44 8.65
C GLY A 52 -8.67 -19.76 7.74
N HIS A 53 -8.87 -18.43 7.86
CA HIS A 53 -9.83 -17.69 7.04
C HIS A 53 -9.28 -16.29 6.75
N PRO A 54 -8.34 -16.18 5.79
CA PRO A 54 -7.66 -14.91 5.54
C PRO A 54 -8.59 -13.89 4.89
N ILE A 55 -8.72 -12.74 5.54
CA ILE A 55 -9.46 -11.59 5.02
C ILE A 55 -8.56 -10.37 5.17
N TYR A 56 -8.36 -9.62 4.10
CA TYR A 56 -7.54 -8.41 4.19
C TYR A 56 -8.31 -7.36 4.98
N PRO A 57 -7.74 -6.82 6.08
CA PRO A 57 -8.46 -5.87 6.93
C PRO A 57 -8.81 -4.58 6.20
N GLY A 58 -10.07 -4.12 6.35
CA GLY A 58 -10.51 -2.86 5.74
C GLY A 58 -9.68 -1.66 6.18
N VAL A 59 -9.23 -1.66 7.44
CA VAL A 59 -8.38 -0.57 7.96
C VAL A 59 -7.04 -0.47 7.21
N MET A 60 -6.52 -1.59 6.71
CA MET A 60 -5.27 -1.59 5.95
C MET A 60 -5.49 -1.09 4.52
N ILE A 61 -6.68 -1.30 3.95
CA ILE A 61 -7.04 -0.69 2.67
C ILE A 61 -7.05 0.83 2.81
N ILE A 62 -7.66 1.34 3.86
CA ILE A 62 -7.72 2.78 4.14
C ILE A 62 -6.31 3.34 4.38
N GLU A 63 -5.47 2.62 5.12
CA GLU A 63 -4.09 3.04 5.36
C GLU A 63 -3.30 3.07 4.05
N GLY A 64 -3.47 2.06 3.18
CA GLY A 64 -2.82 2.04 1.87
C GLY A 64 -3.23 3.24 1.02
N MET A 65 -4.51 3.62 1.05
CA MET A 65 -4.99 4.82 0.36
C MET A 65 -4.36 6.09 0.93
N ALA A 66 -4.20 6.18 2.24
CA ALA A 66 -3.55 7.31 2.89
C ALA A 66 -2.07 7.39 2.50
N GLN A 67 -1.37 6.26 2.41
CA GLN A 67 0.02 6.22 1.99
C GLN A 67 0.16 6.67 0.52
N ALA A 68 -0.72 6.21 -0.35
CA ALA A 68 -0.74 6.68 -1.73
C ALA A 68 -0.97 8.19 -1.79
N GLY A 69 -1.87 8.71 -0.94
CA GLY A 69 -2.07 10.14 -0.79
C GLY A 69 -0.81 10.87 -0.34
N GLY A 70 0.01 10.24 0.50
CA GLY A 70 1.31 10.77 0.91
C GLY A 70 2.29 10.92 -0.25
N VAL A 71 2.24 10.00 -1.22
CA VAL A 71 3.04 10.11 -2.44
C VAL A 71 2.56 11.28 -3.29
N LEU A 72 1.24 11.51 -3.33
CA LEU A 72 0.65 12.62 -4.08
C LEU A 72 1.05 13.98 -3.48
N ALA A 73 1.13 14.06 -2.18
CA ALA A 73 1.52 15.31 -1.47
C ALA A 73 3.03 15.67 -1.63
#